data_68b16e36c917b79c1b4efb76e99b77fa
#
_entry.id   68b16e36c917b79c1b4efb76e99b77fa
#
_cell.length_a   1.000
_cell.length_b   1.000
_cell.length_c   1.000
_cell.angle_alpha   90.00
_cell.angle_beta   90.00
_cell.angle_gamma   90.00
#
_symmetry.space_group_name_H-M   'P 1'
#
loop_
_entity.id
_entity.type
_entity.pdbx_description
1 polymer ?
#
loop_
_entity_poly.entity_id
_entity_poly.type
_entity_poly.pdbx_seq_one_letter_code
_entity_poly.pdbx_strand_id
1 'polypeptide(L)'
;MAVDACAAAGGGTVLIPEGEWHTGPIRLKSHVHIQFETGAKLVFSGAFEEYLPAVFTRWEGIECYNYSPLIYAFRCEDINIIGDGVLYGNGEKWWPWKKLQQESANELCYAQANGMPVEKRIYATEKAALRPSFIQFIHCQDIVLSDFTIQDGPQWTIHPV
;
A
#
# COMPACT_ATOMS: atom_id res chain seq x y z
N MET A 1 15.53 5.81 0.58
CA MET A 1 14.47 6.00 1.61
C MET A 1 14.91 5.40 2.95
N ALA A 2 14.32 5.82 4.09
CA ALA A 2 14.71 5.29 5.42
C ALA A 2 14.56 3.77 5.52
N VAL A 3 13.47 3.22 4.96
CA VAL A 3 13.24 1.76 4.92
C VAL A 3 14.35 1.02 4.17
N ASP A 4 14.81 1.53 3.04
CA ASP A 4 15.88 0.88 2.27
C ASP A 4 17.22 0.94 3.01
N ALA A 5 17.52 2.07 3.67
CA ALA A 5 18.72 2.22 4.49
C ALA A 5 18.68 1.27 5.69
N CYS A 6 17.54 1.16 6.37
CA CYS A 6 17.36 0.24 7.48
C CYS A 6 17.54 -1.22 7.03
N ALA A 7 16.91 -1.62 5.93
CA ALA A 7 17.06 -2.97 5.37
C ALA A 7 18.52 -3.27 4.95
N ALA A 8 19.21 -2.31 4.34
CA ALA A 8 20.61 -2.47 3.96
C ALA A 8 21.55 -2.62 5.18
N ALA A 9 21.16 -2.08 6.32
CA ALA A 9 21.87 -2.25 7.60
C ALA A 9 21.56 -3.58 8.31
N GLY A 10 20.74 -4.45 7.72
CA GLY A 10 20.37 -5.74 8.29
C GLY A 10 19.03 -5.76 9.03
N GLY A 11 18.22 -4.72 8.86
CA GLY A 11 16.94 -4.56 9.55
C GLY A 11 17.01 -3.60 10.73
N GLY A 12 15.88 -3.44 11.42
CA GLY A 12 15.75 -2.56 12.58
C GLY A 12 14.50 -1.70 12.53
N THR A 13 14.50 -0.58 13.25
CA THR A 13 13.34 0.28 13.41
C THR A 13 13.55 1.64 12.73
N VAL A 14 12.61 2.00 11.89
CA VAL A 14 12.45 3.37 11.35
C VAL A 14 11.51 4.11 12.29
N LEU A 15 12.05 5.04 13.06
CA LEU A 15 11.29 5.87 13.97
C LEU A 15 10.67 7.05 13.19
N ILE A 16 9.39 7.28 13.36
CA ILE A 16 8.67 8.47 12.90
C ILE A 16 8.43 9.37 14.11
N PRO A 17 9.20 10.45 14.28
CA PRO A 17 9.07 11.30 15.45
C PRO A 17 7.82 12.17 15.38
N GLU A 18 7.47 12.81 16.50
CA GLU A 18 6.39 13.79 16.57
C GLU A 18 6.46 14.81 15.42
N GLY A 19 5.31 15.16 14.85
CA GLY A 19 5.17 16.11 13.75
C GLY A 19 4.54 15.51 12.49
N GLU A 20 4.42 16.32 11.44
CA GLU A 20 3.83 15.92 10.17
C GLU A 20 4.92 15.62 9.12
N TRP A 21 4.88 14.43 8.55
CA TRP A 21 5.85 13.91 7.60
C TRP A 21 5.15 13.50 6.31
N HIS A 22 5.64 13.97 5.17
CA HIS A 22 5.11 13.65 3.86
C HIS A 22 5.90 12.53 3.18
N THR A 23 5.18 11.59 2.54
CA THR A 23 5.79 10.45 1.86
C THR A 23 4.98 10.02 0.64
N GLY A 24 5.64 9.41 -0.33
CA GLY A 24 5.01 8.53 -1.31
C GLY A 24 4.75 7.14 -0.73
N PRO A 25 4.52 6.12 -1.58
CA PRO A 25 4.29 4.76 -1.12
C PRO A 25 5.51 4.20 -0.37
N ILE A 26 5.25 3.45 0.69
CA ILE A 26 6.28 2.78 1.48
C ILE A 26 6.28 1.29 1.12
N ARG A 27 7.40 0.82 0.59
CA ARG A 27 7.63 -0.61 0.33
C ARG A 27 8.48 -1.19 1.46
N LEU A 28 7.83 -1.92 2.35
CA LEU A 28 8.49 -2.56 3.48
C LEU A 28 9.35 -3.75 3.03
N LYS A 29 10.32 -4.07 3.85
CA LYS A 29 11.28 -5.17 3.69
C LYS A 29 11.23 -6.05 4.94
N SER A 30 11.67 -7.30 4.83
CA SER A 30 11.82 -8.17 6.00
C SER A 30 12.71 -7.54 7.06
N HIS A 31 12.37 -7.74 8.32
CA HIS A 31 13.08 -7.26 9.51
C HIS A 31 13.15 -5.73 9.62
N VAL A 32 12.22 -5.00 8.97
CA VAL A 32 12.11 -3.55 9.09
C VAL A 32 10.80 -3.20 9.76
N HIS A 33 10.90 -2.49 10.87
CA HIS A 33 9.78 -2.04 11.68
C HIS A 33 9.57 -0.53 11.53
N ILE A 34 8.32 -0.09 11.58
CA ILE A 34 7.97 1.34 11.70
C ILE A 34 7.43 1.56 13.09
N GLN A 35 7.97 2.54 13.78
CA GLN A 35 7.51 2.96 15.09
C GLN A 35 7.13 4.44 15.08
N PHE A 36 5.92 4.75 15.51
CA PHE A 36 5.44 6.12 15.65
C PHE A 36 5.63 6.60 17.09
N GLU A 37 6.16 7.80 17.24
CA GLU A 37 6.03 8.55 18.49
C GLU A 37 4.62 9.15 18.57
N THR A 38 4.17 9.43 19.81
CA THR A 38 2.92 10.16 20.04
C THR A 38 2.96 11.52 19.35
N GLY A 39 1.90 11.85 18.60
CA GLY A 39 1.83 13.07 17.81
C GLY A 39 2.49 12.99 16.42
N ALA A 40 3.04 11.84 16.05
CA ALA A 40 3.52 11.62 14.70
C ALA A 40 2.36 11.45 13.70
N LYS A 41 2.43 12.14 12.56
CA LYS A 41 1.48 12.00 11.46
C LYS A 41 2.21 11.80 10.15
N LEU A 42 1.93 10.70 9.48
CA LEU A 42 2.49 10.38 8.17
C LEU A 42 1.43 10.61 7.09
N VAL A 43 1.69 11.59 6.22
CA VAL A 43 0.77 12.00 5.15
C VAL A 43 1.25 11.44 3.82
N PHE A 44 0.42 10.59 3.23
CA PHE A 44 0.71 10.00 1.93
C PHE A 44 0.39 10.95 0.79
N SER A 45 1.25 10.98 -0.23
CA SER A 45 1.07 11.79 -1.42
C SER A 45 -0.22 11.42 -2.18
N GLY A 46 -0.88 12.42 -2.74
CA GLY A 46 -2.00 12.24 -3.67
C GLY A 46 -1.56 12.24 -5.15
N ALA A 47 -0.27 12.24 -5.43
CA ALA A 47 0.29 12.20 -6.78
C ALA A 47 0.37 10.75 -7.27
N PHE A 48 -0.49 10.37 -8.21
CA PHE A 48 -0.65 8.98 -8.66
C PHE A 48 0.63 8.39 -9.26
N GLU A 49 1.41 9.20 -9.94
CA GLU A 49 2.68 8.80 -10.56
C GLU A 49 3.72 8.30 -9.54
N GLU A 50 3.67 8.73 -8.29
CA GLU A 50 4.58 8.26 -7.24
C GLU A 50 4.32 6.80 -6.85
N TYR A 51 3.13 6.28 -7.16
CA TYR A 51 2.74 4.89 -6.87
C TYR A 51 3.11 3.92 -7.99
N LEU A 52 3.87 4.38 -8.97
CA LEU A 52 4.47 3.58 -10.03
C LEU A 52 5.94 3.22 -9.70
N PRO A 53 6.53 2.21 -10.34
CA PRO A 53 5.91 1.31 -11.31
C PRO A 53 4.87 0.39 -10.67
N ALA A 54 3.97 -0.17 -11.51
CA ALA A 54 2.97 -1.14 -11.09
C ALA A 54 3.58 -2.28 -10.28
N VAL A 55 2.90 -2.68 -9.22
CA VAL A 55 3.29 -3.81 -8.38
C VAL A 55 2.29 -4.96 -8.51
N PHE A 56 2.76 -6.18 -8.26
CA PHE A 56 1.87 -7.31 -8.07
C PHE A 56 0.98 -7.05 -6.85
N THR A 57 -0.32 -7.17 -7.03
CA THR A 57 -1.31 -6.89 -5.99
C THR A 57 -2.54 -7.79 -6.16
N ARG A 58 -3.45 -7.74 -5.21
CA ARG A 58 -4.81 -8.23 -5.38
C ARG A 58 -5.79 -7.07 -5.30
N TRP A 59 -6.63 -6.98 -6.30
CA TRP A 59 -7.73 -6.04 -6.32
C TRP A 59 -9.05 -6.79 -6.21
N GLU A 60 -9.78 -6.57 -5.13
CA GLU A 60 -11.02 -7.30 -4.77
C GLU A 60 -10.89 -8.84 -4.92
N GLY A 61 -9.75 -9.38 -4.46
CA GLY A 61 -9.47 -10.83 -4.48
C GLY A 61 -8.80 -11.35 -5.75
N ILE A 62 -8.66 -10.53 -6.80
CA ILE A 62 -8.09 -10.93 -8.08
C ILE A 62 -6.66 -10.43 -8.22
N GLU A 63 -5.75 -11.32 -8.58
CA GLU A 63 -4.34 -11.00 -8.83
C GLU A 63 -4.16 -10.16 -10.10
N CYS A 64 -3.42 -9.06 -9.98
CA CYS A 64 -3.11 -8.16 -11.09
C CYS A 64 -1.86 -7.32 -10.78
N TYR A 65 -1.45 -6.49 -11.71
CA TYR A 65 -0.50 -5.42 -11.51
C TYR A 65 -1.22 -4.08 -11.49
N ASN A 66 -1.04 -3.32 -10.41
CA ASN A 66 -1.72 -2.04 -10.23
C ASN A 66 -0.80 -1.03 -9.51
N TYR A 67 -1.30 0.18 -9.28
CA TYR A 67 -0.64 1.14 -8.40
C TYR A 67 -0.27 0.51 -7.08
N SER A 68 0.90 0.87 -6.55
CA SER A 68 1.33 0.38 -5.24
C SER A 68 0.31 0.75 -4.17
N PRO A 69 -0.04 -0.13 -3.23
CA PRO A 69 -0.63 0.27 -1.97
C PRO A 69 0.21 1.34 -1.28
N LEU A 70 -0.40 2.14 -0.39
CA LEU A 70 0.31 3.18 0.33
C LEU A 70 1.43 2.58 1.20
N ILE A 71 1.11 1.47 1.87
CA ILE A 71 2.10 0.62 2.55
C ILE A 71 2.00 -0.78 1.94
N TYR A 72 3.11 -1.29 1.45
CA TYR A 72 3.16 -2.53 0.71
C TYR A 72 4.33 -3.41 1.16
N ALA A 73 4.06 -4.71 1.32
CA ALA A 73 5.08 -5.73 1.46
C ALA A 73 4.71 -6.97 0.64
N PHE A 74 5.71 -7.59 0.05
CA PHE A 74 5.56 -8.80 -0.75
C PHE A 74 6.65 -9.81 -0.39
N ARG A 75 6.23 -11.01 0.06
CA ARG A 75 7.13 -12.09 0.51
C ARG A 75 8.14 -11.62 1.55
N CYS A 76 7.66 -10.89 2.54
CA CYS A 76 8.46 -10.37 3.65
C CYS A 76 8.03 -11.04 4.97
N GLU A 77 8.92 -10.97 5.93
CA GLU A 77 8.70 -11.50 7.28
C GLU A 77 9.20 -10.53 8.34
N ASP A 78 8.68 -10.68 9.57
CA ASP A 78 9.08 -9.90 10.72
C ASP A 78 8.96 -8.40 10.49
N ILE A 79 7.71 -7.94 10.32
CA ILE A 79 7.38 -6.53 10.09
C ILE A 79 6.45 -6.04 11.20
N ASN A 80 6.82 -4.95 11.85
CA ASN A 80 5.96 -4.28 12.81
C ASN A 80 5.66 -2.85 12.34
N ILE A 81 4.40 -2.43 12.49
CA ILE A 81 3.97 -1.03 12.41
C ILE A 81 3.25 -0.74 13.70
N ILE A 82 3.87 0.04 14.58
CA ILE A 82 3.40 0.22 15.95
C ILE A 82 3.52 1.67 16.42
N GLY A 83 2.78 2.00 17.47
CA GLY A 83 2.89 3.29 18.17
C GLY A 83 1.76 4.25 17.88
N ASP A 84 1.62 5.27 18.71
CA ASP A 84 0.50 6.22 18.75
C ASP A 84 0.66 7.34 17.69
N GLY A 85 0.56 6.95 16.43
CA GLY A 85 0.65 7.86 15.30
C GLY A 85 -0.57 7.83 14.38
N VAL A 86 -0.59 8.71 13.39
CA VAL A 86 -1.63 8.81 12.38
C VAL A 86 -1.06 8.54 11.00
N LEU A 87 -1.67 7.60 10.29
CA LEU A 87 -1.46 7.36 8.85
C LEU A 87 -2.60 8.04 8.08
N TYR A 88 -2.30 9.12 7.38
CA TYR A 88 -3.27 9.87 6.58
C TYR A 88 -3.10 9.58 5.09
N GLY A 89 -4.09 8.93 4.49
CA GLY A 89 -3.99 8.36 3.14
C GLY A 89 -4.25 9.33 2.00
N ASN A 90 -4.71 10.55 2.28
CA ASN A 90 -5.08 11.54 1.25
C ASN A 90 -6.09 10.97 0.23
N GLY A 91 -7.00 10.13 0.71
CA GLY A 91 -7.91 9.31 -0.09
C GLY A 91 -8.86 10.09 -0.97
N GLU A 92 -9.16 11.35 -0.64
CA GLU A 92 -10.02 12.21 -1.44
C GLU A 92 -9.50 12.40 -2.87
N LYS A 93 -8.22 12.21 -3.14
CA LYS A 93 -7.65 12.22 -4.49
C LYS A 93 -8.06 10.97 -5.28
N TRP A 94 -8.25 9.85 -4.60
CA TRP A 94 -8.60 8.56 -5.19
C TRP A 94 -10.11 8.31 -5.28
N TRP A 95 -10.91 8.89 -4.38
CA TRP A 95 -12.34 8.57 -4.27
C TRP A 95 -13.17 8.81 -5.55
N PRO A 96 -12.89 9.82 -6.38
CA PRO A 96 -13.59 9.99 -7.66
C PRO A 96 -13.47 8.78 -8.59
N TRP A 97 -12.37 8.00 -8.47
CA TRP A 97 -12.12 6.81 -9.28
C TRP A 97 -13.15 5.69 -9.03
N LYS A 98 -13.82 5.70 -7.87
CA LYS A 98 -14.89 4.73 -7.59
C LYS A 98 -15.98 4.70 -8.66
N LYS A 99 -16.29 5.85 -9.26
CA LYS A 99 -17.29 5.96 -10.32
C LYS A 99 -16.76 5.52 -11.68
N LEU A 100 -15.46 5.48 -11.86
CA LEU A 100 -14.78 5.19 -13.13
C LEU A 100 -14.31 3.74 -13.22
N GLN A 101 -14.02 3.09 -12.09
CA GLN A 101 -13.33 1.79 -12.00
C GLN A 101 -14.16 0.58 -12.49
N GLN A 102 -15.47 0.72 -12.68
CA GLN A 102 -16.36 -0.42 -12.91
C GLN A 102 -16.04 -1.20 -14.19
N GLU A 103 -15.70 -0.50 -15.27
CA GLU A 103 -15.32 -1.13 -16.54
C GLU A 103 -14.06 -1.98 -16.36
N SER A 104 -13.00 -1.42 -15.78
CA SER A 104 -11.75 -2.13 -15.53
C SER A 104 -11.89 -3.24 -14.49
N ALA A 105 -12.77 -3.09 -13.52
CA ALA A 105 -13.11 -4.16 -12.58
C ALA A 105 -13.74 -5.37 -13.31
N ASN A 106 -14.68 -5.10 -14.22
CA ASN A 106 -15.31 -6.15 -15.04
C ASN A 106 -14.29 -6.79 -15.99
N GLU A 107 -13.41 -6.00 -16.61
CA GLU A 107 -12.32 -6.52 -17.45
C GLU A 107 -11.37 -7.42 -16.66
N LEU A 108 -11.01 -7.05 -15.44
CA LEU A 108 -10.16 -7.86 -14.56
C LEU A 108 -10.84 -9.19 -14.19
N CYS A 109 -12.13 -9.16 -13.84
CA CYS A 109 -12.91 -10.38 -13.60
C CYS A 109 -12.96 -11.28 -14.82
N TYR A 110 -13.22 -10.71 -16.01
CA TYR A 110 -13.24 -11.44 -17.26
C TYR A 110 -11.86 -12.03 -17.60
N ALA A 111 -10.79 -11.27 -17.41
CA ALA A 111 -9.43 -11.72 -17.65
C ALA A 111 -9.06 -12.91 -16.76
N GLN A 112 -9.44 -12.89 -15.49
CA GLN A 112 -9.24 -14.02 -14.58
C GLN A 112 -10.07 -15.25 -15.04
N ALA A 113 -11.34 -15.06 -15.33
CA ALA A 113 -12.24 -16.15 -15.71
C ALA A 113 -11.81 -16.85 -17.00
N ASN A 114 -11.13 -16.14 -17.91
CA ASN A 114 -10.62 -16.67 -19.17
C ASN A 114 -9.14 -17.07 -19.12
N GLY A 115 -8.56 -17.20 -17.93
CA GLY A 115 -7.19 -17.70 -17.77
C GLY A 115 -6.09 -16.77 -18.29
N MET A 116 -6.36 -15.46 -18.40
CA MET A 116 -5.30 -14.51 -18.78
C MET A 116 -4.16 -14.58 -17.78
N PRO A 117 -2.90 -14.72 -18.19
CA PRO A 117 -1.76 -14.67 -17.27
C PRO A 117 -1.74 -13.37 -16.44
N VAL A 118 -1.36 -13.48 -15.17
CA VAL A 118 -1.40 -12.34 -14.23
C VAL A 118 -0.53 -11.18 -14.71
N GLU A 119 0.61 -11.47 -15.32
CA GLU A 119 1.57 -10.49 -15.85
C GLU A 119 0.98 -9.61 -16.98
N LYS A 120 -0.13 -10.06 -17.57
CA LYS A 120 -0.88 -9.30 -18.59
C LYS A 120 -2.04 -8.48 -18.01
N ARG A 121 -2.37 -8.66 -16.73
CA ARG A 121 -3.44 -7.96 -16.03
C ARG A 121 -2.89 -6.67 -15.41
N ILE A 122 -2.58 -5.67 -16.23
CA ILE A 122 -1.93 -4.43 -15.80
C ILE A 122 -2.94 -3.28 -15.84
N TYR A 123 -3.24 -2.71 -14.66
CA TYR A 123 -4.29 -1.70 -14.47
C TYR A 123 -3.78 -0.41 -13.82
N ALA A 124 -2.46 -0.24 -13.70
CA ALA A 124 -1.84 0.95 -13.10
C ALA A 124 -1.88 2.16 -14.04
N THR A 125 -3.09 2.61 -14.38
CA THR A 125 -3.36 3.80 -15.18
C THR A 125 -4.54 4.57 -14.60
N GLU A 126 -4.56 5.88 -14.74
CA GLU A 126 -5.70 6.71 -14.34
C GLU A 126 -6.98 6.32 -15.08
N LYS A 127 -6.87 5.86 -16.34
CA LYS A 127 -8.01 5.38 -17.12
C LYS A 127 -8.64 4.13 -16.48
N ALA A 128 -7.84 3.20 -16.00
CA ALA A 128 -8.34 2.00 -15.33
C ALA A 128 -8.99 2.32 -13.98
N ALA A 129 -8.50 3.35 -13.32
CA ALA A 129 -9.03 3.90 -12.08
C ALA A 129 -9.22 2.86 -10.95
N LEU A 130 -8.45 1.78 -10.94
CA LEU A 130 -8.46 0.80 -9.86
C LEU A 130 -7.68 1.35 -8.66
N ARG A 131 -8.40 1.75 -7.62
CA ARG A 131 -7.82 2.36 -6.43
C ARG A 131 -6.98 1.34 -5.64
N PRO A 132 -5.78 1.73 -5.15
CA PRO A 132 -4.97 0.84 -4.31
C PRO A 132 -5.55 0.69 -2.90
N SER A 133 -5.16 -0.37 -2.21
CA SER A 133 -5.38 -0.51 -0.77
C SER A 133 -4.49 0.45 0.03
N PHE A 134 -4.84 0.75 1.28
CA PHE A 134 -3.94 1.51 2.15
C PHE A 134 -2.75 0.65 2.55
N ILE A 135 -2.99 -0.44 3.28
CA ILE A 135 -1.95 -1.40 3.69
C ILE A 135 -2.24 -2.74 3.00
N GLN A 136 -1.26 -3.28 2.29
CA GLN A 136 -1.37 -4.61 1.73
C GLN A 136 -0.10 -5.42 1.95
N PHE A 137 -0.28 -6.59 2.56
CA PHE A 137 0.75 -7.60 2.76
C PHE A 137 0.39 -8.83 1.92
N ILE A 138 1.30 -9.26 1.03
CA ILE A 138 1.08 -10.41 0.17
C ILE A 138 2.16 -11.45 0.45
N HIS A 139 1.73 -12.68 0.82
CA HIS A 139 2.62 -13.78 1.19
C HIS A 139 3.65 -13.38 2.27
N CYS A 140 3.21 -12.58 3.23
CA CYS A 140 4.03 -12.15 4.36
C CYS A 140 3.70 -12.96 5.62
N GLN A 141 4.63 -13.03 6.56
CA GLN A 141 4.46 -13.68 7.86
C GLN A 141 5.04 -12.82 8.99
N ASP A 142 4.62 -13.12 10.22
CA ASP A 142 5.08 -12.42 11.43
C ASP A 142 4.88 -10.91 11.36
N ILE A 143 3.61 -10.49 11.17
CA ILE A 143 3.21 -9.08 11.02
C ILE A 143 2.51 -8.62 12.29
N VAL A 144 2.96 -7.50 12.85
CA VAL A 144 2.31 -6.82 13.96
C VAL A 144 1.86 -5.43 13.55
N LEU A 145 0.57 -5.12 13.74
CA LEU A 145 -0.03 -3.81 13.54
C LEU A 145 -0.70 -3.40 14.85
N SER A 146 -0.25 -2.31 15.47
CA SER A 146 -0.74 -1.92 16.80
C SER A 146 -0.66 -0.41 17.06
N ASP A 147 -1.71 0.10 17.70
CA ASP A 147 -1.78 1.40 18.38
C ASP A 147 -1.78 2.65 17.49
N PHE A 148 -1.81 2.54 16.18
CA PHE A 148 -1.91 3.68 15.27
C PHE A 148 -3.33 3.88 14.70
N THR A 149 -3.59 5.08 14.21
CA THR A 149 -4.84 5.45 13.55
C THR A 149 -4.64 5.55 12.05
N ILE A 150 -5.58 4.99 11.25
CA ILE A 150 -5.62 5.16 9.80
C ILE A 150 -6.78 6.08 9.43
N GLN A 151 -6.52 7.09 8.60
CA GLN A 151 -7.50 8.06 8.13
C GLN A 151 -7.46 8.17 6.60
N ASP A 152 -8.63 8.38 6.01
CA ASP A 152 -8.83 8.75 4.61
C ASP A 152 -8.06 7.86 3.62
N GLY A 153 -8.28 6.55 3.69
CA GLY A 153 -7.68 5.59 2.77
C GLY A 153 -8.29 5.66 1.35
N PRO A 154 -7.53 5.25 0.33
CA PRO A 154 -8.04 5.20 -1.05
C PRO A 154 -9.19 4.20 -1.24
N GLN A 155 -9.06 3.00 -0.64
CA GLN A 155 -10.03 1.92 -0.73
C GLN A 155 -9.96 1.05 0.54
N TRP A 156 -9.53 -0.22 0.45
CA TRP A 156 -9.41 -1.14 1.58
C TRP A 156 -8.33 -0.67 2.56
N THR A 157 -8.67 -0.64 3.84
CA THR A 157 -7.77 -0.10 4.86
C THR A 157 -6.61 -1.05 5.17
N ILE A 158 -6.90 -2.31 5.47
CA ILE A 158 -5.90 -3.36 5.71
C ILE A 158 -6.30 -4.59 4.92
N HIS A 159 -5.41 -5.06 4.04
CA HIS A 159 -5.68 -6.13 3.10
C HIS A 159 -4.53 -7.16 3.10
N PRO A 160 -4.46 -8.05 4.09
CA PRO A 160 -3.52 -9.17 4.09
C PRO A 160 -4.02 -10.29 3.16
N VAL A 161 -3.12 -10.89 2.38
CA VAL A 161 -3.42 -11.96 1.40
C VAL A 161 -2.27 -12.94 1.23
#